data_44b7b5347c6231f8e26ccef1ccb857bd
#
_entry.id   44b7b5347c6231f8e26ccef1ccb857bd
#
_cell.length_a   1.000
_cell.length_b   1.000
_cell.length_c   1.000
_cell.angle_alpha   90.00
_cell.angle_beta   90.00
_cell.angle_gamma   90.00
#
_symmetry.space_group_name_H-M   'P 1'
#
loop_
_entity.id
_entity.type
_entity.pdbx_description
1 polymer ?
#
loop_
_entity_poly.entity_id
_entity_poly.type
_entity_poly.pdbx_seq_one_letter_code
_entity_poly.pdbx_strand_id
1 'polypeptide(L)' 'MTLNIISAEKVEFTGEVSKVTLPGAQGLFTVLENHAALISSLVSGTLVYTVGDKDVSMEIKGGIADVNHNVVSVCLY' A
#
# COMPACT_ATOMS: atom_id res chain seq x y z
N MET A 1 2.51 10.98 -3.76
CA MET A 1 3.41 9.91 -3.31
C MET A 1 3.35 8.76 -4.30
N THR A 2 4.42 7.99 -4.35
CA THR A 2 4.53 6.87 -5.28
C THR A 2 4.13 5.59 -4.57
N LEU A 3 3.30 4.78 -5.22
CA LEU A 3 2.92 3.46 -4.71
C LEU A 3 3.45 2.40 -5.65
N ASN A 4 4.16 1.41 -5.09
CA ASN A 4 4.61 0.23 -5.82
C ASN A 4 4.06 -0.98 -5.12
N ILE A 5 3.29 -1.79 -5.84
CA ILE A 5 2.76 -3.05 -5.32
C ILE A 5 3.31 -4.17 -6.18
N ILE A 6 4.07 -5.07 -5.56
CA ILE A 6 4.65 -6.20 -6.26
C ILE A 6 4.28 -7.49 -5.55
N SER A 7 4.16 -8.55 -6.32
CA SER A 7 4.03 -9.91 -5.82
C SER A 7 5.23 -10.72 -6.29
N ALA A 8 5.30 -11.98 -5.88
CA ALA A 8 6.41 -12.85 -6.30
C ALA A 8 6.48 -13.01 -7.82
N GLU A 9 5.38 -12.80 -8.52
CA GLU A 9 5.29 -13.10 -9.95
C GLU A 9 5.31 -11.87 -10.84
N LYS A 10 4.88 -10.70 -10.32
CA LYS A 10 4.76 -9.53 -11.20
C LYS A 10 4.58 -8.24 -10.40
N VAL A 11 4.71 -7.13 -11.12
CA VAL A 11 4.32 -5.82 -10.60
C VAL A 11 2.82 -5.71 -10.75
N GLU A 12 2.12 -5.52 -9.62
CA GLU A 12 0.67 -5.38 -9.61
C GLU A 12 0.25 -3.94 -9.92
N PHE A 13 1.01 -2.96 -9.43
CA PHE A 13 0.73 -1.56 -9.68
C PHE A 13 1.97 -0.72 -9.41
N THR A 14 2.17 0.31 -10.21
CA THR A 14 3.16 1.36 -9.97
C THR A 14 2.57 2.67 -10.45
N GLY A 15 2.58 3.68 -9.59
CA GLY A 15 2.07 4.98 -10.01
C GLY A 15 1.95 5.95 -8.86
N GLU A 16 1.52 7.18 -9.20
CA GLU A 16 1.30 8.23 -8.22
C GLU A 16 -0.10 8.09 -7.63
N VAL A 17 -0.16 8.17 -6.31
CA VAL A 17 -1.42 8.09 -5.57
C VAL A 17 -1.43 9.19 -4.51
N SER A 18 -2.63 9.57 -4.07
CA SER A 18 -2.77 10.57 -3.02
C SER A 18 -2.99 9.92 -1.64
N LYS A 19 -3.40 8.66 -1.61
CA LYS A 19 -3.74 7.99 -0.36
C LYS A 19 -3.69 6.48 -0.57
N VAL A 20 -3.25 5.75 0.46
CA VAL A 20 -3.27 4.28 0.48
C VAL A 20 -3.77 3.84 1.84
N THR A 21 -4.77 2.96 1.86
CA THR A 21 -5.25 2.32 3.09
C THR A 21 -4.89 0.85 3.03
N LEU A 22 -4.27 0.35 4.10
CA LEU A 22 -3.69 -0.99 4.13
C LEU A 22 -4.19 -1.77 5.34
N PRO A 23 -4.42 -3.08 5.18
CA PRO A 23 -4.83 -3.92 6.32
C PRO A 23 -3.59 -4.37 7.10
N GLY A 24 -3.16 -3.54 8.04
CA GLY A 24 -2.00 -3.84 8.87
C GLY A 24 -2.30 -4.89 9.91
N ALA A 25 -1.24 -5.56 10.41
CA ALA A 25 -1.40 -6.59 11.43
C ALA A 25 -1.99 -6.03 12.73
N GLN A 26 -1.86 -4.73 12.95
CA GLN A 26 -2.41 -4.07 14.13
C GLN A 26 -3.64 -3.24 13.82
N GLY A 27 -4.23 -3.42 12.65
CA GLY A 27 -5.43 -2.72 12.23
C GLY A 27 -5.21 -1.96 10.93
N LEU A 28 -6.30 -1.48 10.36
CA LEU A 28 -6.24 -0.66 9.15
C LEU A 28 -5.46 0.61 9.43
N PHE A 29 -4.63 1.02 8.48
CA PHE A 29 -3.97 2.32 8.58
C PHE A 29 -3.93 2.98 7.21
N THR A 30 -3.90 4.31 7.21
CA THR A 30 -3.92 5.10 5.99
C THR A 30 -2.65 5.92 5.90
N VAL A 31 -2.02 5.88 4.72
CA VAL A 31 -0.82 6.64 4.42
C VAL A 31 -1.22 7.79 3.50
N LEU A 32 -0.92 9.00 3.94
CA LEU A 32 -1.13 10.23 3.15
C LEU A 32 0.22 10.77 2.72
N GLU A 33 0.19 11.84 1.92
CA GLU A 33 1.40 12.49 1.43
C GLU A 33 2.35 12.82 2.58
N ASN A 34 3.62 12.54 2.38
CA ASN A 34 4.70 12.85 3.33
C ASN A 34 4.55 12.17 4.69
N HIS A 35 3.93 11.00 4.71
CA HIS A 35 3.80 10.23 5.94
C HIS A 35 5.17 9.84 6.48
N ALA A 36 5.31 9.79 7.79
CA ALA A 36 6.55 9.36 8.43
C ALA A 36 6.91 7.93 8.03
N ALA A 37 8.20 7.63 8.02
CA ALA A 37 8.68 6.30 7.63
C ALA A 37 8.14 5.24 8.58
N LEU A 38 7.69 4.11 8.00
CA LEU A 38 7.25 2.96 8.80
C LEU A 38 7.37 1.69 7.97
N ILE A 39 7.44 0.56 8.68
CA ILE A 39 7.35 -0.77 8.08
C ILE A 39 6.26 -1.51 8.85
N SER A 40 5.36 -2.17 8.12
CA SER A 40 4.25 -2.88 8.73
C SER A 40 4.00 -4.20 8.02
N SER A 41 3.76 -5.25 8.79
CA SER A 41 3.22 -6.49 8.26
C SER A 41 1.76 -6.28 7.91
N LEU A 42 1.33 -6.90 6.83
CA LEU A 42 -0.05 -6.83 6.35
C LEU A 42 -0.72 -8.18 6.52
N VAL A 43 -2.01 -8.14 6.80
CA VAL A 43 -2.83 -9.34 6.91
C VAL A 43 -3.79 -9.42 5.72
N SER A 44 -4.53 -10.52 5.63
CA SER A 44 -5.55 -10.67 4.61
C SER A 44 -6.61 -9.57 4.77
N GLY A 45 -6.95 -8.93 3.67
CA GLY A 45 -7.93 -7.86 3.67
C GLY A 45 -7.90 -7.06 2.39
N THR A 46 -8.50 -5.89 2.43
CA THR A 46 -8.62 -5.01 1.26
C THR A 46 -7.62 -3.87 1.36
N LEU A 47 -6.81 -3.72 0.32
CA LEU A 47 -5.94 -2.57 0.13
C LEU A 47 -6.65 -1.60 -0.81
N VAL A 48 -6.68 -0.31 -0.47
CA VAL A 48 -7.35 0.70 -1.30
C VAL A 48 -6.36 1.83 -1.55
N TYR A 49 -6.21 2.23 -2.81
CA TYR A 49 -5.41 3.40 -3.14
C TYR A 49 -6.19 4.35 -4.03
N THR A 50 -5.85 5.62 -3.96
CA THR A 50 -6.58 6.68 -4.66
C THR A 50 -5.70 7.28 -5.76
N VAL A 51 -6.17 7.19 -6.99
CA VAL A 51 -5.52 7.78 -8.16
C VAL A 51 -6.45 8.90 -8.66
N GLY A 52 -5.97 10.14 -8.58
CA GLY A 52 -6.83 11.27 -8.89
C GLY A 52 -8.00 11.34 -7.92
N ASP A 53 -9.22 11.20 -8.43
CA ASP A 53 -10.42 11.20 -7.62
C ASP A 53 -11.08 9.81 -7.53
N LYS A 54 -10.35 8.75 -7.92
CA LYS A 54 -10.88 7.39 -7.95
C LYS A 54 -10.16 6.50 -6.96
N ASP A 55 -10.94 5.72 -6.22
CA ASP A 55 -10.41 4.69 -5.34
C ASP A 55 -10.37 3.36 -6.07
N VAL A 56 -9.24 2.68 -5.95
CA VAL A 56 -9.05 1.35 -6.53
C VAL A 56 -8.81 0.38 -5.37
N SER A 57 -9.56 -0.70 -5.34
CA SER A 57 -9.49 -1.71 -4.27
C SER A 57 -8.90 -2.99 -4.81
N MET A 58 -8.11 -3.66 -3.98
CA MET A 58 -7.66 -5.01 -4.30
C MET A 58 -7.60 -5.84 -3.02
N GLU A 59 -7.99 -7.10 -3.14
CA GLU A 59 -7.90 -8.05 -2.03
C GLU A 59 -6.49 -8.62 -1.97
N ILE A 60 -5.92 -8.65 -0.77
CA ILE A 60 -4.60 -9.21 -0.56
C ILE A 60 -4.66 -10.28 0.53
N LYS A 61 -3.69 -11.19 0.51
CA LYS A 61 -3.60 -12.25 1.52
C LYS A 61 -2.62 -11.91 2.61
N GLY A 62 -1.85 -10.86 2.42
CA GLY A 62 -0.85 -10.42 3.36
C GLY A 62 0.38 -9.92 2.63
N GLY A 63 1.36 -9.46 3.39
CA GLY A 63 2.58 -8.94 2.81
C GLY A 63 3.29 -8.03 3.78
N ILE A 64 4.12 -7.15 3.23
CA ILE A 64 4.85 -6.15 4.00
C ILE A 64 4.75 -4.81 3.27
N ALA A 65 4.47 -3.76 4.01
CA ALA A 65 4.45 -2.40 3.50
C ALA A 65 5.63 -1.63 4.11
N ASP A 66 6.34 -0.90 3.25
CA ASP A 66 7.45 -0.03 3.63
C ASP A 66 7.12 1.37 3.14
N VAL A 67 7.05 2.32 4.05
CA VAL A 67 6.79 3.73 3.73
C VAL A 67 8.05 4.51 4.06
N ASN A 68 8.63 5.18 3.06
CA ASN A 68 9.84 5.95 3.25
C ASN A 68 10.00 6.96 2.12
N HIS A 69 10.34 8.19 2.47
CA HIS A 69 10.62 9.25 1.49
C HIS A 69 9.48 9.42 0.48
N ASN A 70 8.24 9.41 0.97
CA ASN A 70 7.03 9.58 0.15
C ASN A 70 6.85 8.47 -0.90
N VAL A 71 7.41 7.30 -0.62
CA VAL A 71 7.26 6.11 -1.46
C VAL A 71 6.70 4.99 -0.60
N VAL A 72 5.62 4.38 -1.06
CA VAL A 72 5.00 3.22 -0.40
C VAL A 72 5.32 2.01 -1.25
N SER A 73 6.04 1.05 -0.67
CA SER A 73 6.41 -0.19 -1.35
C SER A 73 5.70 -1.34 -0.65
N VAL A 74 4.88 -2.07 -1.40
CA VAL A 74 4.11 -3.18 -0.86
C VAL A 74 4.56 -4.46 -1.56
N CYS A 75 5.01 -5.43 -0.76
CA CYS A 75 5.40 -6.75 -1.24
C CYS A 75 4.34 -7.75 -0.78
N LEU A 76 3.62 -8.33 -1.71
CA LEU A 76 2.52 -9.25 -1.40
C LEU A 76 3.01 -10.69 -1.38
N TYR A 77 2.40 -11.48 -0.53
CA TYR A 77 2.62 -12.93 -0.50
C TYR A 77 1.96 -13.62 -1.69
#